data_4fb31099500065c310ed7a4bd3a25973
#
_entry.id   4fb31099500065c310ed7a4bd3a25973
#
_cell.length_a   1.000
_cell.length_b   1.000
_cell.length_c   1.000
_cell.angle_alpha   90.00
_cell.angle_beta   90.00
_cell.angle_gamma   90.00
#
_symmetry.space_group_name_H-M   'P 1'
#
loop_
_entity.id
_entity.type
_entity.pdbx_description
1 polymer ?
#
loop_
_entity_poly.entity_id
_entity_poly.type
_entity_poly.pdbx_seq_one_letter_code
_entity_poly.pdbx_strand_id
1 'polypeptide(L)'
;KKILYVYKHMFRGYNYNRNGQKEDVFLERSYIAIDLKSYYASVECAALCLDPLTTNLVVADSERTEKTICLAVTPALKAYGIGGRARLFEVVQRVNEINADRRRKAPGGKFTGSSSDKKELETHPELELEFITAKPRMALYKKISVEIYNIYLKYIAPEDIYPYSVDEVFIDATHYLDTYKMSAR
;
A
#
# COMPACT_ATOMS: atom_id res chain seq x y z
N LYS A 1 5.61 -0.62 5.15
CA LYS A 1 4.85 -1.54 6.04
C LYS A 1 3.81 -2.24 5.18
N LYS A 2 3.94 -3.56 4.99
CA LYS A 2 2.86 -4.41 4.45
C LYS A 2 1.71 -4.37 5.46
N ILE A 3 0.48 -4.18 5.00
CA ILE A 3 -0.68 -4.38 5.85
C ILE A 3 -0.97 -5.87 5.80
N LEU A 4 -0.68 -6.56 6.88
CA LEU A 4 -0.95 -7.99 7.06
C LEU A 4 -2.20 -8.10 7.92
N TYR A 5 -3.28 -8.61 7.35
CA TYR A 5 -4.48 -8.96 8.10
C TYR A 5 -4.52 -10.47 8.30
N VAL A 6 -4.75 -10.88 9.53
CA VAL A 6 -4.99 -12.30 9.85
C VAL A 6 -6.46 -12.45 10.17
N TYR A 7 -7.14 -13.29 9.41
CA TYR A 7 -8.53 -13.65 9.63
C TYR A 7 -8.59 -15.10 10.10
N LYS A 8 -9.21 -15.30 11.28
CA LYS A 8 -9.59 -16.63 11.73
C LYS A 8 -11.07 -16.83 11.45
N HIS A 9 -11.42 -17.89 10.76
CA HIS A 9 -12.79 -18.23 10.47
C HIS A 9 -13.08 -19.67 10.87
N MET A 10 -14.16 -19.87 11.63
CA MET A 10 -14.64 -21.20 11.95
C MET A 10 -15.63 -21.66 10.87
N PHE A 11 -15.28 -22.73 10.14
CA PHE A 11 -16.16 -23.38 9.20
C PHE A 11 -16.84 -24.57 9.85
N ARG A 12 -18.16 -24.68 9.69
CA ARG A 12 -18.90 -25.88 10.03
C ARG A 12 -18.68 -26.92 8.93
N GLY A 13 -17.84 -27.93 9.22
CA GLY A 13 -17.66 -29.10 8.39
C GLY A 13 -18.46 -30.27 8.93
N TYR A 14 -18.50 -31.36 8.19
CA TYR A 14 -19.17 -32.58 8.60
C TYR A 14 -18.21 -33.76 8.40
N ASN A 15 -18.04 -34.57 9.45
CA ASN A 15 -17.44 -35.87 9.36
C ASN A 15 -18.52 -36.94 9.55
N TYR A 16 -18.29 -38.12 8.97
CA TYR A 16 -19.12 -39.27 9.23
C TYR A 16 -18.38 -40.22 10.16
N ASN A 17 -18.99 -40.58 11.28
CA ASN A 17 -18.40 -41.58 12.19
C ASN A 17 -18.50 -43.00 11.58
N ARG A 18 -17.89 -43.98 12.27
CA ARG A 18 -17.86 -45.37 11.82
C ARG A 18 -19.27 -45.99 11.62
N ASN A 19 -20.28 -45.38 12.19
CA ASN A 19 -21.71 -45.81 12.10
C ASN A 19 -22.46 -45.05 11.00
N GLY A 20 -21.77 -44.22 10.18
CA GLY A 20 -22.40 -43.43 9.12
C GLY A 20 -23.19 -42.21 9.61
N GLN A 21 -23.09 -41.85 10.89
CA GLN A 21 -23.75 -40.69 11.45
C GLN A 21 -22.91 -39.41 11.19
N LYS A 22 -23.64 -38.36 10.82
CA LYS A 22 -23.06 -37.04 10.52
C LYS A 22 -22.71 -36.31 11.82
N GLU A 23 -21.44 -35.98 12.01
CA GLU A 23 -20.97 -35.23 13.15
C GLU A 23 -20.51 -33.84 12.69
N ASP A 24 -20.93 -32.81 13.43
CA ASP A 24 -20.46 -31.44 13.19
C ASP A 24 -18.99 -31.28 13.64
N VAL A 25 -18.14 -30.90 12.71
CA VAL A 25 -16.74 -30.57 13.01
C VAL A 25 -16.53 -29.09 12.71
N PHE A 26 -16.07 -28.35 13.70
CA PHE A 26 -15.67 -26.96 13.52
C PHE A 26 -14.18 -26.93 13.15
N LEU A 27 -13.89 -26.56 11.90
CA LEU A 27 -12.53 -26.36 11.41
C LEU A 27 -12.18 -24.87 11.52
N GLU A 28 -11.21 -24.57 12.37
CA GLU A 28 -10.63 -23.22 12.40
C GLU A 28 -9.64 -23.07 11.23
N ARG A 29 -9.91 -22.13 10.34
CA ARG A 29 -8.98 -21.78 9.26
C ARG A 29 -8.36 -20.41 9.49
N SER A 30 -7.09 -20.29 9.14
CA SER A 30 -6.30 -19.06 9.27
C SER A 30 -5.94 -18.53 7.89
N TYR A 31 -6.45 -17.35 7.56
CA TYR A 31 -6.16 -16.67 6.29
C TYR A 31 -5.26 -15.47 6.54
N ILE A 32 -4.28 -15.28 5.67
CA ILE A 32 -3.40 -14.12 5.65
C ILE A 32 -3.77 -13.28 4.42
N ALA A 33 -4.20 -12.04 4.65
CA ALA A 33 -4.37 -11.06 3.58
C ALA A 33 -3.16 -10.12 3.55
N ILE A 34 -2.53 -9.98 2.38
CA ILE A 34 -1.41 -9.07 2.16
C ILE A 34 -1.85 -7.99 1.19
N ASP A 35 -1.83 -6.74 1.63
CA ASP A 35 -2.04 -5.53 0.82
C ASP A 35 -0.72 -4.76 0.71
N LEU A 36 -0.31 -4.44 -0.51
CA LEU A 36 0.91 -3.69 -0.78
C LEU A 36 0.61 -2.18 -0.73
N LYS A 37 0.84 -1.58 0.44
CA LYS A 37 0.51 -0.19 0.73
C LYS A 37 0.97 0.80 -0.33
N SER A 38 0.01 1.55 -0.90
CA SER A 38 0.27 2.57 -1.94
C SER A 38 1.10 2.01 -3.10
N TYR A 39 0.76 0.81 -3.56
CA TYR A 39 1.57 -0.02 -4.43
C TYR A 39 2.18 0.72 -5.61
N TYR A 40 1.36 1.35 -6.47
CA TYR A 40 1.87 2.04 -7.67
C TYR A 40 2.84 3.17 -7.32
N ALA A 41 2.55 3.94 -6.28
CA ALA A 41 3.44 5.00 -5.84
C ALA A 41 4.76 4.44 -5.26
N SER A 42 4.70 3.31 -4.55
CA SER A 42 5.89 2.62 -4.05
C SER A 42 6.77 2.09 -5.18
N VAL A 43 6.16 1.57 -6.26
CA VAL A 43 6.88 1.12 -7.46
C VAL A 43 7.57 2.29 -8.16
N GLU A 44 6.88 3.43 -8.31
CA GLU A 44 7.47 4.62 -8.91
C GLU A 44 8.64 5.17 -8.07
N CYS A 45 8.48 5.25 -6.75
CA CYS A 45 9.58 5.64 -5.87
C CYS A 45 10.78 4.70 -6.00
N ALA A 46 10.57 3.38 -6.01
CA ALA A 46 11.63 2.40 -6.17
C ALA A 46 12.35 2.55 -7.53
N ALA A 47 11.62 2.82 -8.61
CA ALA A 47 12.19 3.06 -9.93
C ALA A 47 13.03 4.35 -9.99
N LEU A 48 12.76 5.32 -9.12
CA LEU A 48 13.52 6.58 -8.98
C LEU A 48 14.59 6.48 -7.89
N CYS A 49 14.80 5.31 -7.28
CA CYS A 49 15.70 5.12 -6.13
C CYS A 49 15.32 5.98 -4.91
N LEU A 50 14.02 6.25 -4.70
CA LEU A 50 13.47 7.04 -3.61
C LEU A 50 12.73 6.16 -2.61
N ASP A 51 12.68 6.60 -1.33
CA ASP A 51 11.91 5.92 -0.28
C ASP A 51 10.45 6.41 -0.27
N PRO A 52 9.45 5.53 -0.52
CA PRO A 52 8.04 5.92 -0.51
C PRO A 52 7.53 6.36 0.87
N LEU A 53 8.27 6.09 1.94
CA LEU A 53 7.91 6.52 3.29
C LEU A 53 8.29 7.98 3.58
N THR A 54 9.23 8.53 2.81
CA THR A 54 9.70 9.91 2.96
C THR A 54 9.40 10.79 1.75
N THR A 55 9.28 10.20 0.56
CA THR A 55 9.06 10.96 -0.68
C THR A 55 7.59 11.29 -0.89
N ASN A 56 7.28 12.54 -1.16
CA ASN A 56 5.98 13.02 -1.56
C ASN A 56 5.78 12.77 -3.06
N LEU A 57 4.95 11.77 -3.42
CA LEU A 57 4.70 11.39 -4.80
C LEU A 57 3.24 10.96 -5.00
N VAL A 58 2.67 11.33 -6.13
CA VAL A 58 1.39 10.81 -6.64
C VAL A 58 1.60 10.11 -7.99
N VAL A 59 0.78 9.11 -8.26
CA VAL A 59 0.68 8.49 -9.58
C VAL A 59 -0.59 9.00 -10.25
N ALA A 60 -0.43 9.87 -11.24
CA ALA A 60 -1.54 10.47 -11.96
C ALA A 60 -1.13 10.83 -13.39
N ASP A 61 -2.08 10.79 -14.32
CA ASP A 61 -1.88 11.26 -15.70
C ASP A 61 -2.24 12.75 -15.79
N SER A 62 -1.24 13.61 -15.54
CA SER A 62 -1.41 15.08 -15.57
C SER A 62 -1.67 15.65 -16.98
N GLU A 63 -1.35 14.87 -18.03
CA GLU A 63 -1.60 15.31 -19.44
C GLU A 63 -3.09 15.25 -19.80
N ARG A 64 -3.90 14.46 -19.06
CA ARG A 64 -5.33 14.37 -19.34
C ARG A 64 -6.10 15.60 -18.83
N THR A 65 -6.07 15.83 -17.53
CA THR A 65 -6.77 16.97 -16.87
C THR A 65 -6.40 17.00 -15.38
N GLU A 66 -6.45 18.19 -14.77
CA GLU A 66 -6.29 18.34 -13.33
C GLU A 66 -7.38 17.63 -12.49
N LYS A 67 -8.52 17.28 -13.13
CA LYS A 67 -9.60 16.51 -12.48
C LYS A 67 -9.31 15.00 -12.47
N THR A 68 -8.16 14.56 -13.01
CA THR A 68 -7.78 13.16 -13.01
C THR A 68 -7.65 12.63 -11.58
N ILE A 69 -8.08 11.38 -11.37
CA ILE A 69 -7.95 10.71 -10.08
C ILE A 69 -6.52 10.17 -9.96
N CYS A 70 -5.87 10.43 -8.83
CA CYS A 70 -4.60 9.81 -8.49
C CYS A 70 -4.81 8.32 -8.25
N LEU A 71 -4.09 7.48 -9.00
CA LEU A 71 -4.16 6.03 -8.84
C LEU A 71 -3.49 5.57 -7.54
N ALA A 72 -2.48 6.30 -7.08
CA ALA A 72 -1.83 6.08 -5.79
C ALA A 72 -1.20 7.38 -5.29
N VAL A 73 -1.07 7.45 -3.97
CA VAL A 73 -0.40 8.53 -3.22
C VAL A 73 0.54 7.88 -2.22
N THR A 74 1.77 8.36 -2.09
CA THR A 74 2.75 7.83 -1.14
C THR A 74 2.28 7.98 0.30
N PRO A 75 2.74 7.11 1.22
CA PRO A 75 2.49 7.27 2.65
C PRO A 75 2.99 8.61 3.21
N ALA A 76 4.10 9.12 2.70
CA ALA A 76 4.64 10.43 3.08
C ALA A 76 3.63 11.55 2.79
N LEU A 77 3.10 11.59 1.57
CA LEU A 77 2.15 12.62 1.17
C LEU A 77 0.76 12.43 1.81
N LYS A 78 0.32 11.18 2.05
CA LYS A 78 -0.90 10.89 2.82
C LYS A 78 -0.85 11.44 4.25
N ALA A 79 0.33 11.56 4.85
CA ALA A 79 0.50 12.12 6.19
C ALA A 79 0.06 13.59 6.30
N TYR A 80 -0.01 14.30 5.17
CA TYR A 80 -0.54 15.66 5.09
C TYR A 80 -2.06 15.74 4.91
N GLY A 81 -2.77 14.61 5.08
CA GLY A 81 -4.23 14.54 4.98
C GLY A 81 -4.77 14.36 3.56
N ILE A 82 -3.90 13.99 2.60
CA ILE A 82 -4.29 13.73 1.21
C ILE A 82 -4.82 12.31 1.07
N GLY A 83 -6.02 12.14 0.51
CA GLY A 83 -6.65 10.84 0.30
C GLY A 83 -5.93 9.99 -0.75
N GLY A 84 -6.00 8.65 -0.60
CA GLY A 84 -5.33 7.72 -1.53
C GLY A 84 -5.84 7.75 -2.97
N ARG A 85 -7.06 8.24 -3.18
CA ARG A 85 -7.73 8.41 -4.49
C ARG A 85 -8.19 9.86 -4.70
N ALA A 86 -7.47 10.83 -4.14
CA ALA A 86 -7.73 12.25 -4.36
C ALA A 86 -7.61 12.60 -5.84
N ARG A 87 -8.33 13.60 -6.29
CA ARG A 87 -8.11 14.20 -7.62
C ARG A 87 -6.86 15.07 -7.59
N LEU A 88 -6.15 15.16 -8.71
CA LEU A 88 -4.88 15.89 -8.75
C LEU A 88 -5.03 17.35 -8.29
N PHE A 89 -6.12 18.05 -8.67
CA PHE A 89 -6.35 19.41 -8.21
C PHE A 89 -6.55 19.50 -6.68
N GLU A 90 -7.15 18.48 -6.05
CA GLU A 90 -7.31 18.43 -4.57
C GLU A 90 -5.95 18.27 -3.88
N VAL A 91 -5.04 17.50 -4.50
CA VAL A 91 -3.64 17.40 -4.03
C VAL A 91 -2.95 18.74 -4.09
N VAL A 92 -3.05 19.45 -5.25
CA VAL A 92 -2.47 20.79 -5.44
C VAL A 92 -3.02 21.77 -4.44
N GLN A 93 -4.35 21.82 -4.29
CA GLN A 93 -5.00 22.69 -3.32
C GLN A 93 -4.48 22.44 -1.90
N ARG A 94 -4.44 21.17 -1.48
CA ARG A 94 -3.97 20.81 -0.14
C ARG A 94 -2.50 21.17 0.08
N VAL A 95 -1.64 20.97 -0.91
CA VAL A 95 -0.23 21.37 -0.86
C VAL A 95 -0.10 22.88 -0.73
N ASN A 96 -0.91 23.66 -1.46
CA ASN A 96 -0.93 25.13 -1.35
C ASN A 96 -1.35 25.59 0.05
N GLU A 97 -2.36 24.97 0.67
CA GLU A 97 -2.76 25.25 2.06
C GLU A 97 -1.61 25.00 3.04
N ILE A 98 -0.93 23.85 2.90
CA ILE A 98 0.22 23.50 3.73
C ILE A 98 1.36 24.51 3.53
N ASN A 99 1.62 24.89 2.29
CA ASN A 99 2.67 25.88 1.98
C ASN A 99 2.33 27.26 2.51
N ALA A 100 1.06 27.65 2.55
CA ALA A 100 0.64 28.89 3.22
C ALA A 100 0.99 28.86 4.73
N ASP A 101 0.76 27.71 5.39
CA ASP A 101 1.11 27.53 6.80
C ASP A 101 2.63 27.45 7.02
N ARG A 102 3.36 26.77 6.14
CA ARG A 102 4.82 26.67 6.18
C ARG A 102 5.47 28.07 5.99
N ARG A 103 4.97 28.84 5.04
CA ARG A 103 5.49 30.19 4.77
C ARG A 103 5.39 31.10 5.98
N ARG A 104 4.35 30.98 6.81
CA ARG A 104 4.21 31.73 8.06
C ARG A 104 5.29 31.36 9.10
N LYS A 105 5.82 30.13 9.02
CA LYS A 105 6.87 29.60 9.92
C LYS A 105 8.28 29.79 9.35
N ALA A 106 8.41 30.05 8.05
CA ALA A 106 9.70 30.22 7.38
C ALA A 106 10.37 31.54 7.85
N PRO A 107 11.70 31.55 8.01
CA PRO A 107 12.45 32.75 8.34
C PRO A 107 12.17 33.89 7.33
N GLY A 108 11.75 35.03 7.84
CA GLY A 108 11.37 36.17 6.99
C GLY A 108 10.13 35.96 6.11
N GLY A 109 9.35 34.90 6.34
CA GLY A 109 8.12 34.61 5.59
C GLY A 109 8.33 34.19 4.13
N LYS A 110 9.55 33.76 3.77
CA LYS A 110 9.93 33.42 2.39
C LYS A 110 10.57 32.03 2.35
N PHE A 111 10.27 31.29 1.27
CA PHE A 111 10.97 30.04 0.98
C PHE A 111 12.32 30.32 0.29
N THR A 112 13.32 29.51 0.61
CA THR A 112 14.66 29.54 0.00
C THR A 112 14.86 28.43 -1.03
N GLY A 113 13.92 27.48 -1.09
CA GLY A 113 13.91 26.33 -2.00
C GLY A 113 12.66 25.50 -1.80
N SER A 114 12.66 24.31 -2.36
CA SER A 114 11.58 23.33 -2.23
C SER A 114 12.11 21.92 -2.04
N SER A 115 11.32 21.04 -1.47
CA SER A 115 11.66 19.62 -1.33
C SER A 115 10.45 18.73 -1.45
N SER A 116 10.64 17.55 -2.03
CA SER A 116 9.69 16.45 -2.01
C SER A 116 9.98 15.42 -0.91
N ASP A 117 11.06 15.59 -0.13
CA ASP A 117 11.37 14.70 1.00
C ASP A 117 10.78 15.22 2.30
N LYS A 118 9.94 14.37 2.92
CA LYS A 118 9.26 14.71 4.18
C LYS A 118 10.23 14.97 5.33
N LYS A 119 11.33 14.20 5.42
CA LYS A 119 12.31 14.38 6.50
C LYS A 119 13.04 15.71 6.37
N GLU A 120 13.41 16.08 5.14
CA GLU A 120 14.01 17.37 4.86
C GLU A 120 13.05 18.51 5.19
N LEU A 121 11.79 18.40 4.80
CA LEU A 121 10.73 19.35 5.13
C LEU A 121 10.47 19.50 6.64
N GLU A 122 10.66 18.44 7.43
CA GLU A 122 10.51 18.47 8.90
C GLU A 122 11.64 19.24 9.58
N THR A 123 12.86 19.24 9.02
CA THR A 123 14.03 19.91 9.57
C THR A 123 14.27 21.31 9.00
N HIS A 124 13.70 21.61 7.82
CA HIS A 124 13.89 22.86 7.08
C HIS A 124 12.55 23.58 6.84
N PRO A 125 12.11 24.48 7.77
CA PRO A 125 10.87 25.23 7.62
C PRO A 125 10.90 26.22 6.46
N GLU A 126 12.07 26.63 5.98
CA GLU A 126 12.31 27.50 4.84
C GLU A 126 12.11 26.84 3.48
N LEU A 127 11.88 25.51 3.43
CA LEU A 127 11.61 24.81 2.17
C LEU A 127 10.10 24.72 1.89
N GLU A 128 9.73 24.96 0.64
CA GLU A 128 8.39 24.74 0.13
C GLU A 128 8.15 23.25 -0.05
N LEU A 129 6.96 22.76 0.34
CA LEU A 129 6.55 21.38 0.08
C LEU A 129 6.23 21.22 -1.40
N GLU A 130 6.94 20.34 -2.06
CA GLU A 130 6.67 19.85 -3.40
C GLU A 130 6.27 18.37 -3.40
N PHE A 131 5.70 17.93 -4.51
CA PHE A 131 5.44 16.51 -4.76
C PHE A 131 5.74 16.15 -6.21
N ILE A 132 6.14 14.89 -6.41
CA ILE A 132 6.42 14.33 -7.73
C ILE A 132 5.12 13.77 -8.31
N THR A 133 4.82 14.08 -9.56
CA THR A 133 3.73 13.45 -10.31
C THR A 133 4.31 12.43 -11.28
N ALA A 134 4.08 11.14 -11.01
CA ALA A 134 4.52 10.06 -11.88
C ALA A 134 3.39 9.62 -12.81
N LYS A 135 3.68 9.47 -14.11
CA LYS A 135 2.73 8.95 -15.09
C LYS A 135 2.48 7.46 -14.86
N PRO A 136 1.24 6.96 -14.92
CA PRO A 136 0.92 5.56 -14.69
C PRO A 136 1.62 4.61 -15.67
N ARG A 137 2.30 3.57 -15.17
CA ARG A 137 3.00 2.55 -15.96
C ARG A 137 2.43 1.15 -15.66
N MET A 138 1.19 0.88 -16.07
CA MET A 138 0.46 -0.33 -15.74
C MET A 138 1.20 -1.64 -16.09
N ALA A 139 1.94 -1.67 -17.20
CA ALA A 139 2.75 -2.83 -17.57
C ALA A 139 3.86 -3.12 -16.56
N LEU A 140 4.53 -2.07 -16.05
CA LEU A 140 5.55 -2.19 -15.01
C LEU A 140 4.93 -2.71 -13.70
N TYR A 141 3.77 -2.17 -13.30
CA TYR A 141 3.10 -2.60 -12.07
C TYR A 141 2.71 -4.08 -12.13
N LYS A 142 2.13 -4.53 -13.25
CA LYS A 142 1.83 -5.96 -13.48
C LYS A 142 3.08 -6.83 -13.39
N LYS A 143 4.18 -6.41 -14.04
CA LYS A 143 5.45 -7.15 -14.00
C LYS A 143 5.95 -7.33 -12.56
N ILE A 144 6.03 -6.24 -11.78
CA ILE A 144 6.50 -6.28 -10.38
C ILE A 144 5.54 -7.08 -9.50
N SER A 145 4.22 -7.00 -9.74
CA SER A 145 3.23 -7.83 -9.05
C SER A 145 3.51 -9.32 -9.23
N VAL A 146 3.82 -9.75 -10.46
CA VAL A 146 4.19 -11.15 -10.75
C VAL A 146 5.50 -11.54 -10.05
N GLU A 147 6.49 -10.66 -10.02
CA GLU A 147 7.75 -10.91 -9.30
C GLU A 147 7.50 -11.09 -7.80
N ILE A 148 6.63 -10.28 -7.20
CA ILE A 148 6.23 -10.41 -5.80
C ILE A 148 5.45 -11.71 -5.57
N TYR A 149 4.53 -12.07 -6.46
CA TYR A 149 3.78 -13.32 -6.39
C TYR A 149 4.71 -14.54 -6.43
N ASN A 150 5.73 -14.52 -7.29
CA ASN A 150 6.74 -15.57 -7.34
C ASN A 150 7.55 -15.72 -6.04
N ILE A 151 7.63 -14.67 -5.22
CA ILE A 151 8.23 -14.77 -3.88
C ILE A 151 7.30 -15.57 -2.96
N TYR A 152 5.99 -15.38 -3.04
CA TYR A 152 5.03 -16.14 -2.23
C TYR A 152 5.07 -17.63 -2.59
N LEU A 153 5.18 -17.96 -3.88
CA LEU A 153 5.28 -19.35 -4.38
C LEU A 153 6.50 -20.11 -3.86
N LYS A 154 7.52 -19.43 -3.32
CA LYS A 154 8.66 -20.10 -2.66
C LYS A 154 8.30 -20.72 -1.32
N TYR A 155 7.20 -20.31 -0.71
CA TYR A 155 6.82 -20.68 0.65
C TYR A 155 5.46 -21.32 0.73
N ILE A 156 4.59 -21.04 -0.23
CA ILE A 156 3.16 -21.41 -0.22
C ILE A 156 2.81 -22.07 -1.55
N ALA A 157 2.07 -23.15 -1.50
CA ALA A 157 1.59 -23.84 -2.70
C ALA A 157 0.61 -22.94 -3.50
N PRO A 158 0.60 -23.03 -4.84
CA PRO A 158 -0.27 -22.17 -5.68
C PRO A 158 -1.75 -22.27 -5.35
N GLU A 159 -2.23 -23.47 -4.96
CA GLU A 159 -3.62 -23.76 -4.59
C GLU A 159 -4.07 -23.05 -3.31
N ASP A 160 -3.13 -22.65 -2.45
CA ASP A 160 -3.41 -21.95 -1.19
C ASP A 160 -3.26 -20.43 -1.32
N ILE A 161 -2.91 -19.92 -2.51
CA ILE A 161 -2.76 -18.48 -2.80
C ILE A 161 -3.87 -18.02 -3.74
N TYR A 162 -4.62 -17.00 -3.33
CA TYR A 162 -5.63 -16.36 -4.15
C TYR A 162 -5.23 -14.90 -4.45
N PRO A 163 -4.72 -14.59 -5.66
CA PRO A 163 -4.46 -13.21 -6.10
C PRO A 163 -5.79 -12.49 -6.33
N TYR A 164 -6.12 -11.55 -5.45
CA TYR A 164 -7.36 -10.77 -5.55
C TYR A 164 -7.21 -9.59 -6.52
N SER A 165 -6.06 -8.93 -6.48
CA SER A 165 -5.71 -7.82 -7.37
C SER A 165 -4.20 -7.79 -7.66
N VAL A 166 -3.71 -6.75 -8.30
CA VAL A 166 -2.27 -6.56 -8.57
C VAL A 166 -1.45 -6.28 -7.31
N ASP A 167 -2.08 -5.90 -6.22
CA ASP A 167 -1.44 -5.52 -4.95
C ASP A 167 -2.04 -6.22 -3.73
N GLU A 168 -3.06 -7.07 -3.93
CA GLU A 168 -3.71 -7.81 -2.85
C GLU A 168 -3.72 -9.31 -3.12
N VAL A 169 -3.36 -10.09 -2.09
CA VAL A 169 -3.39 -11.54 -2.12
C VAL A 169 -3.93 -12.11 -0.81
N PHE A 170 -4.74 -13.17 -0.92
CA PHE A 170 -5.17 -13.97 0.22
C PHE A 170 -4.46 -15.32 0.19
N ILE A 171 -4.04 -15.79 1.35
CA ILE A 171 -3.31 -17.05 1.53
C ILE A 171 -4.02 -17.87 2.60
N ASP A 172 -4.40 -19.13 2.28
CA ASP A 172 -4.80 -20.09 3.31
C ASP A 172 -3.54 -20.59 4.01
N ALA A 173 -3.30 -20.09 5.22
CA ALA A 173 -2.11 -20.42 5.99
C ALA A 173 -2.33 -21.56 6.99
N THR A 174 -3.52 -22.15 7.05
CA THR A 174 -3.95 -23.11 8.08
C THR A 174 -2.94 -24.25 8.26
N HIS A 175 -2.64 -25.00 7.21
CA HIS A 175 -1.75 -26.16 7.28
C HIS A 175 -0.29 -25.76 7.54
N TYR A 176 0.15 -24.61 7.06
CA TYR A 176 1.51 -24.10 7.27
C TYR A 176 1.75 -23.73 8.73
N LEU A 177 0.79 -23.00 9.34
CA LEU A 177 0.89 -22.61 10.74
C LEU A 177 0.88 -23.83 11.67
N ASP A 178 0.03 -24.83 11.38
CA ASP A 178 -0.03 -26.07 12.14
C ASP A 178 1.26 -26.88 11.99
N THR A 179 1.79 -27.03 10.78
CA THR A 179 2.99 -27.79 10.49
C THR A 179 4.23 -27.19 11.15
N TYR A 180 4.39 -25.87 11.04
CA TYR A 180 5.57 -25.18 11.59
C TYR A 180 5.40 -24.74 13.04
N LYS A 181 4.28 -25.04 13.68
CA LYS A 181 3.94 -24.62 15.06
C LYS A 181 4.10 -23.12 15.27
N MET A 182 3.69 -22.35 14.28
CA MET A 182 3.78 -20.88 14.27
C MET A 182 2.42 -20.25 14.52
N SER A 183 2.44 -19.06 15.11
CA SER A 183 1.25 -18.20 15.13
C SER A 183 1.23 -17.32 13.89
N ALA A 184 0.05 -16.92 13.43
CA ALA A 184 -0.13 -16.01 12.29
C ALA A 184 0.24 -14.54 12.59
N ARG A 185 0.86 -14.25 13.74
CA ARG A 185 1.29 -12.92 14.19
C ARG A 185 2.80 -12.77 14.15
#